data_3f745578d1bcec8954107cadcf75e5be
#
_entry.id   3f745578d1bcec8954107cadcf75e5be
#
_cell.length_a   1.000
_cell.length_b   1.000
_cell.length_c   1.000
_cell.angle_alpha   90.00
_cell.angle_beta   90.00
_cell.angle_gamma   90.00
#
_symmetry.space_group_name_H-M   'P 1'
#
loop_
_entity.id
_entity.type
_entity.pdbx_description
1 polymer ?
#
loop_
_entity_poly.entity_id
_entity_poly.type
_entity_poly.pdbx_seq_one_letter_code
_entity_poly.pdbx_strand_id
1 'polypeptide(L)'
;MLMWGCAVAIAVYVGAAISGAHYNPSVTIAMAVWNRFPWKRVVPYILSQLVGAFGAALTLWIMFRGFAAPFEAANKIVRGEFGSQLSGMVFATYIPNPAAVGMTPLAYAQVPLYVGFMSEFIGTMFLVLMIFVLIEERNDLKPHITFFPVALGVVVIAIVSITAPLSMTSLNGARDLGPRFLAYLLGWGQMAFPGPRGEFWIPTVAPILGGIFAGFVYNKIVLPLYPKKSAEPIVAAESKPSVSA
;
A
#
# COMPACT_ATOMS: atom_id res chain seq x y z
N MET A 1 -8.84 -11.63 1.11
CA MET A 1 -7.68 -11.21 0.30
C MET A 1 -8.09 -10.62 -1.05
N LEU A 2 -8.97 -11.31 -1.81
CA LEU A 2 -9.45 -10.86 -3.13
C LEU A 2 -9.96 -9.40 -3.14
N MET A 3 -10.77 -9.03 -2.15
CA MET A 3 -11.35 -7.68 -2.04
C MET A 3 -10.31 -6.55 -1.98
N TRP A 4 -9.15 -6.79 -1.36
CA TRP A 4 -8.07 -5.80 -1.33
C TRP A 4 -7.52 -5.51 -2.72
N GLY A 5 -7.25 -6.55 -3.51
CA GLY A 5 -6.78 -6.34 -4.88
C GLY A 5 -7.82 -5.70 -5.78
N CYS A 6 -9.10 -6.12 -5.66
CA CYS A 6 -10.19 -5.49 -6.40
C CYS A 6 -10.33 -4.00 -6.03
N ALA A 7 -10.26 -3.65 -4.74
CA ALA A 7 -10.34 -2.27 -4.29
C ALA A 7 -9.20 -1.42 -4.86
N VAL A 8 -7.96 -1.94 -4.85
CA VAL A 8 -6.80 -1.25 -5.45
C VAL A 8 -7.01 -1.09 -6.95
N ALA A 9 -7.41 -2.14 -7.66
CA ALA A 9 -7.64 -2.06 -9.11
C ALA A 9 -8.69 -0.99 -9.46
N ILE A 10 -9.83 -0.98 -8.76
CA ILE A 10 -10.90 0.01 -8.96
C ILE A 10 -10.38 1.42 -8.67
N ALA A 11 -9.69 1.62 -7.55
CA ALA A 11 -9.13 2.93 -7.20
C ALA A 11 -8.14 3.44 -8.26
N VAL A 12 -7.29 2.55 -8.79
CA VAL A 12 -6.34 2.90 -9.84
C VAL A 12 -7.05 3.27 -11.14
N TYR A 13 -8.10 2.55 -11.53
CA TYR A 13 -8.91 2.93 -12.70
C TYR A 13 -9.51 4.35 -12.56
N VAL A 14 -9.99 4.70 -11.37
CA VAL A 14 -10.57 6.02 -11.12
C VAL A 14 -9.52 7.13 -11.15
N GLY A 15 -8.35 6.91 -10.58
CA GLY A 15 -7.42 8.00 -10.30
C GLY A 15 -6.17 8.07 -11.16
N ALA A 16 -5.84 7.02 -11.95
CA ALA A 16 -4.56 6.97 -12.66
C ALA A 16 -4.39 8.14 -13.65
N ALA A 17 -5.41 8.45 -14.41
CA ALA A 17 -5.38 9.55 -15.38
C ALA A 17 -5.35 10.95 -14.73
N ILE A 18 -5.75 11.07 -13.46
CA ILE A 18 -5.87 12.34 -12.74
C ILE A 18 -4.60 12.61 -11.93
N SER A 19 -4.15 11.62 -11.15
CA SER A 19 -3.08 11.79 -10.16
C SER A 19 -1.93 10.78 -10.29
N GLY A 20 -1.99 9.84 -11.24
CA GLY A 20 -1.09 8.70 -11.28
C GLY A 20 -1.40 7.63 -10.23
N ALA A 21 -2.46 7.81 -9.43
CA ALA A 21 -3.02 6.83 -8.49
C ALA A 21 -1.99 6.23 -7.51
N HIS A 22 -1.12 7.04 -6.93
CA HIS A 22 -0.17 6.53 -5.94
C HIS A 22 -0.87 5.95 -4.70
N TYR A 23 -1.85 6.67 -4.13
CA TYR A 23 -2.65 6.31 -2.95
C TYR A 23 -1.86 5.79 -1.75
N ASN A 24 -0.54 5.99 -1.74
CA ASN A 24 0.40 5.41 -0.79
C ASN A 24 1.62 6.31 -0.63
N PRO A 25 1.93 6.80 0.59
CA PRO A 25 3.14 7.58 0.85
C PRO A 25 4.42 6.87 0.45
N SER A 26 4.50 5.55 0.66
CA SER A 26 5.69 4.77 0.34
C SER A 26 5.94 4.71 -1.17
N VAL A 27 4.88 4.55 -1.98
CA VAL A 27 4.95 4.64 -3.44
C VAL A 27 5.35 6.06 -3.86
N THR A 28 4.72 7.08 -3.28
CA THR A 28 4.99 8.49 -3.61
C THR A 28 6.45 8.86 -3.36
N ILE A 29 6.99 8.46 -2.19
CA ILE A 29 8.39 8.72 -1.81
C ILE A 29 9.34 7.91 -2.70
N ALA A 30 9.07 6.62 -2.94
CA ALA A 30 9.90 5.79 -3.80
C ALA A 30 9.98 6.35 -5.23
N MET A 31 8.84 6.78 -5.80
CA MET A 31 8.82 7.44 -7.11
C MET A 31 9.64 8.74 -7.12
N ALA A 32 9.59 9.53 -6.06
CA ALA A 32 10.36 10.78 -5.96
C ALA A 32 11.85 10.52 -5.81
N VAL A 33 12.28 9.57 -4.98
CA VAL A 33 13.69 9.19 -4.78
C VAL A 33 14.31 8.72 -6.11
N TRP A 34 13.55 8.01 -6.93
CA TRP A 34 14.03 7.46 -8.20
C TRP A 34 13.66 8.33 -9.42
N ASN A 35 13.44 9.65 -9.20
CA ASN A 35 13.22 10.68 -10.22
C ASN A 35 12.04 10.43 -11.16
N ARG A 36 11.03 9.69 -10.70
CA ARG A 36 9.78 9.43 -11.45
C ARG A 36 8.61 10.31 -11.00
N PHE A 37 8.84 11.13 -9.95
CA PHE A 37 7.85 12.04 -9.40
C PHE A 37 8.52 13.28 -8.79
N PRO A 38 7.99 14.50 -8.99
CA PRO A 38 8.61 15.72 -8.51
C PRO A 38 8.45 15.90 -6.99
N TRP A 39 9.55 16.14 -6.27
CA TRP A 39 9.58 16.31 -4.82
C TRP A 39 8.61 17.37 -4.28
N LYS A 40 8.39 18.47 -5.02
CA LYS A 40 7.43 19.53 -4.64
C LYS A 40 5.99 19.02 -4.46
N ARG A 41 5.64 17.89 -5.05
CA ARG A 41 4.31 17.28 -4.95
C ARG A 41 4.22 16.21 -3.86
N VAL A 42 5.32 15.79 -3.26
CA VAL A 42 5.32 14.68 -2.28
C VAL A 42 4.46 15.02 -1.06
N VAL A 43 4.70 16.16 -0.43
CA VAL A 43 3.94 16.57 0.77
C VAL A 43 2.45 16.75 0.48
N PRO A 44 2.01 17.49 -0.56
CA PRO A 44 0.59 17.56 -0.92
C PRO A 44 -0.06 16.18 -1.14
N TYR A 45 0.65 15.24 -1.78
CA TYR A 45 0.14 13.89 -2.01
C TYR A 45 -0.04 13.13 -0.69
N ILE A 46 0.95 13.14 0.19
CA ILE A 46 0.87 12.46 1.49
C ILE A 46 -0.27 13.03 2.34
N LEU A 47 -0.42 14.34 2.38
CA LEU A 47 -1.51 14.98 3.13
C LEU A 47 -2.89 14.59 2.57
N SER A 48 -3.07 14.63 1.25
CA SER A 48 -4.34 14.21 0.64
C SER A 48 -4.65 12.72 0.86
N GLN A 49 -3.62 11.87 0.86
CA GLN A 49 -3.76 10.45 1.17
C GLN A 49 -4.19 10.21 2.62
N LEU A 50 -3.59 10.92 3.57
CA LEU A 50 -3.96 10.84 4.99
C LEU A 50 -5.39 11.31 5.24
N VAL A 51 -5.77 12.46 4.70
CA VAL A 51 -7.14 13.01 4.81
C VAL A 51 -8.16 12.08 4.15
N GLY A 52 -7.84 11.58 2.95
CA GLY A 52 -8.69 10.61 2.25
C GLY A 52 -8.88 9.32 3.03
N ALA A 53 -7.81 8.77 3.61
CA ALA A 53 -7.88 7.56 4.43
C ALA A 53 -8.69 7.76 5.72
N PHE A 54 -8.52 8.91 6.38
CA PHE A 54 -9.35 9.28 7.53
C PHE A 54 -10.82 9.40 7.15
N GLY A 55 -11.14 10.11 6.06
CA GLY A 55 -12.51 10.27 5.56
C GLY A 55 -13.17 8.95 5.18
N ALA A 56 -12.42 8.04 4.54
CA ALA A 56 -12.88 6.70 4.22
C ALA A 56 -13.21 5.89 5.48
N ALA A 57 -12.33 5.93 6.49
CA ALA A 57 -12.56 5.26 7.77
C ALA A 57 -13.79 5.82 8.50
N LEU A 58 -13.96 7.15 8.48
CA LEU A 58 -15.14 7.80 9.07
C LEU A 58 -16.43 7.37 8.35
N THR A 59 -16.42 7.29 7.03
CA THR A 59 -17.54 6.80 6.23
C THR A 59 -17.91 5.37 6.61
N LEU A 60 -16.91 4.48 6.67
CA LEU A 60 -17.11 3.09 7.09
C LEU A 60 -17.62 3.01 8.53
N TRP A 61 -17.09 3.82 9.43
CA TRP A 61 -17.59 3.86 10.81
C TRP A 61 -19.06 4.25 10.87
N ILE A 62 -19.47 5.30 10.17
CA ILE A 62 -20.88 5.73 10.12
C ILE A 62 -21.79 4.60 9.62
N MET A 63 -21.36 3.86 8.59
CA MET A 63 -22.13 2.77 8.00
C MET A 63 -22.22 1.54 8.91
N PHE A 64 -21.12 1.18 9.58
CA PHE A 64 -21.00 -0.12 10.26
C PHE A 64 -20.97 -0.03 11.79
N ARG A 65 -21.01 1.16 12.39
CA ARG A 65 -20.95 1.33 13.86
C ARG A 65 -21.99 0.52 14.63
N GLY A 66 -23.16 0.27 14.03
CA GLY A 66 -24.22 -0.55 14.64
C GLY A 66 -23.81 -2.00 14.89
N PHE A 67 -22.80 -2.52 14.18
CA PHE A 67 -22.25 -3.86 14.38
C PHE A 67 -21.13 -3.89 15.43
N ALA A 68 -20.50 -2.74 15.72
CA ALA A 68 -19.35 -2.68 16.61
C ALA A 68 -19.73 -3.02 18.05
N ALA A 69 -20.76 -2.40 18.62
CA ALA A 69 -21.15 -2.63 20.00
C ALA A 69 -21.62 -4.07 20.28
N PRO A 70 -22.46 -4.72 19.46
CA PRO A 70 -22.77 -6.14 19.62
C PRO A 70 -21.55 -7.05 19.53
N PHE A 71 -20.63 -6.79 18.60
CA PHE A 71 -19.39 -7.56 18.46
C PHE A 71 -18.50 -7.41 19.71
N GLU A 72 -18.33 -6.18 20.20
CA GLU A 72 -17.53 -5.90 21.39
C GLU A 72 -18.14 -6.53 22.63
N ALA A 73 -19.47 -6.47 22.81
CA ALA A 73 -20.17 -7.11 23.90
C ALA A 73 -20.00 -8.65 23.87
N ALA A 74 -20.20 -9.27 22.70
CA ALA A 74 -20.04 -10.72 22.53
C ALA A 74 -18.62 -11.22 22.83
N ASN A 75 -17.60 -10.40 22.55
CA ASN A 75 -16.20 -10.73 22.78
C ASN A 75 -15.63 -10.11 24.08
N LYS A 76 -16.46 -9.49 24.92
CA LYS A 76 -16.06 -8.83 26.18
C LYS A 76 -14.94 -7.79 25.99
N ILE A 77 -15.01 -7.05 24.89
CA ILE A 77 -14.03 -6.03 24.53
C ILE A 77 -14.39 -4.70 25.19
N VAL A 78 -13.43 -4.11 25.90
CA VAL A 78 -13.48 -2.74 26.40
C VAL A 78 -12.49 -1.90 25.62
N ARG A 79 -12.96 -0.88 24.91
CA ARG A 79 -12.09 -0.03 24.09
C ARG A 79 -11.03 0.65 24.96
N GLY A 80 -9.80 0.75 24.42
CA GLY A 80 -8.66 1.29 25.13
C GLY A 80 -7.93 0.30 26.05
N GLU A 81 -8.55 -0.84 26.36
CA GLU A 81 -7.93 -1.92 27.10
C GLU A 81 -7.30 -2.97 26.17
N PHE A 82 -6.37 -3.75 26.73
CA PHE A 82 -5.77 -4.88 26.01
C PHE A 82 -6.86 -5.88 25.60
N GLY A 83 -6.84 -6.30 24.35
CA GLY A 83 -7.89 -7.10 23.72
C GLY A 83 -8.75 -6.29 22.75
N SER A 84 -8.85 -4.96 22.93
CA SER A 84 -9.64 -4.12 22.02
C SER A 84 -9.01 -3.94 20.63
N GLN A 85 -7.75 -4.36 20.43
CA GLN A 85 -7.19 -4.46 19.09
C GLN A 85 -8.01 -5.38 18.17
N LEU A 86 -8.74 -6.35 18.70
CA LEU A 86 -9.61 -7.23 17.91
C LEU A 86 -10.76 -6.46 17.23
N SER A 87 -11.30 -5.42 17.87
CA SER A 87 -12.26 -4.52 17.22
C SER A 87 -11.56 -3.33 16.53
N GLY A 88 -10.42 -2.86 17.07
CA GLY A 88 -9.62 -1.78 16.51
C GLY A 88 -8.96 -2.11 15.17
N MET A 89 -8.78 -3.39 14.86
CA MET A 89 -8.17 -3.86 13.61
C MET A 89 -8.97 -3.52 12.33
N VAL A 90 -10.20 -3.07 12.48
CA VAL A 90 -11.00 -2.51 11.38
C VAL A 90 -10.38 -1.21 10.86
N PHE A 91 -9.68 -0.48 11.71
CA PHE A 91 -9.04 0.80 11.41
C PHE A 91 -7.53 0.67 11.25
N ALA A 92 -6.87 0.10 12.25
CA ALA A 92 -5.43 0.08 12.38
C ALA A 92 -4.85 -1.32 12.20
N THR A 93 -3.59 -1.40 11.77
CA THR A 93 -2.88 -2.68 11.69
C THR A 93 -2.13 -2.97 12.99
N TYR A 94 -2.07 -4.23 13.38
CA TYR A 94 -1.40 -4.72 14.57
C TYR A 94 -0.41 -5.84 14.21
N ILE A 95 0.58 -6.04 15.04
CA ILE A 95 1.64 -7.06 14.90
C ILE A 95 1.65 -7.95 16.14
N PRO A 96 1.28 -9.22 16.03
CA PRO A 96 0.67 -9.91 14.88
C PRO A 96 -0.77 -9.48 14.61
N ASN A 97 -1.34 -10.06 13.55
CA ASN A 97 -2.77 -9.92 13.26
C ASN A 97 -3.61 -10.55 14.39
N PRO A 98 -4.44 -9.76 15.12
CA PRO A 98 -5.19 -10.26 16.27
C PRO A 98 -6.17 -11.39 15.93
N ALA A 99 -6.79 -11.34 14.75
CA ALA A 99 -7.77 -12.33 14.33
C ALA A 99 -7.14 -13.62 13.77
N ALA A 100 -5.92 -13.54 13.24
CA ALA A 100 -5.27 -14.68 12.59
C ALA A 100 -4.31 -15.44 13.51
N VAL A 101 -3.56 -14.71 14.34
CA VAL A 101 -2.52 -15.29 15.22
C VAL A 101 -2.92 -15.16 16.69
N GLY A 102 -3.72 -14.15 17.01
CA GLY A 102 -4.15 -13.86 18.39
C GLY A 102 -3.30 -12.81 19.07
N MET A 103 -3.52 -12.66 20.40
CA MET A 103 -2.95 -11.60 21.23
C MET A 103 -2.29 -12.19 22.50
N THR A 104 -1.95 -13.48 22.50
CA THR A 104 -1.32 -14.15 23.63
C THR A 104 0.18 -13.84 23.68
N PRO A 105 0.86 -14.04 24.84
CA PRO A 105 2.32 -13.97 24.91
C PRO A 105 3.01 -14.88 23.90
N LEU A 106 2.44 -16.07 23.64
CA LEU A 106 2.95 -16.97 22.61
C LEU A 106 2.83 -16.38 21.20
N ALA A 107 1.70 -15.77 20.86
CA ALA A 107 1.50 -15.10 19.58
C ALA A 107 2.54 -13.98 19.37
N TYR A 108 2.81 -13.20 20.41
CA TYR A 108 3.82 -12.15 20.37
C TYR A 108 5.26 -12.67 20.28
N ALA A 109 5.53 -13.83 20.90
CA ALA A 109 6.82 -14.50 20.77
C ALA A 109 7.03 -15.09 19.36
N GLN A 110 5.98 -15.64 18.76
CA GLN A 110 6.02 -16.16 17.38
C GLN A 110 6.18 -15.08 16.34
N VAL A 111 5.61 -13.87 16.56
CA VAL A 111 5.71 -12.72 15.66
C VAL A 111 6.28 -11.52 16.42
N PRO A 112 7.59 -11.51 16.69
CA PRO A 112 8.24 -10.33 17.26
C PRO A 112 8.19 -9.13 16.31
N LEU A 113 8.38 -7.92 16.83
CA LEU A 113 8.20 -6.68 16.03
C LEU A 113 9.10 -6.61 14.79
N TYR A 114 10.31 -7.19 14.85
CA TYR A 114 11.18 -7.22 13.67
C TYR A 114 10.60 -8.08 12.52
N VAL A 115 9.85 -9.14 12.82
CA VAL A 115 9.16 -9.95 11.81
C VAL A 115 8.04 -9.11 11.16
N GLY A 116 7.27 -8.37 11.95
CA GLY A 116 6.29 -7.43 11.44
C GLY A 116 6.93 -6.33 10.57
N PHE A 117 8.05 -5.77 11.02
CA PHE A 117 8.81 -4.80 10.24
C PHE A 117 9.28 -5.38 8.90
N MET A 118 9.88 -6.58 8.91
CA MET A 118 10.33 -7.25 7.69
C MET A 118 9.18 -7.62 6.76
N SER A 119 8.03 -8.01 7.31
CA SER A 119 6.81 -8.27 6.55
C SER A 119 6.35 -7.05 5.76
N GLU A 120 6.30 -5.89 6.42
CA GLU A 120 5.92 -4.61 5.79
C GLU A 120 6.97 -4.12 4.79
N PHE A 121 8.26 -4.24 5.14
CA PHE A 121 9.38 -3.88 4.28
C PHE A 121 9.39 -4.71 2.98
N ILE A 122 9.38 -6.04 3.11
CA ILE A 122 9.43 -6.97 1.96
C ILE A 122 8.16 -6.85 1.13
N GLY A 123 6.99 -6.81 1.76
CA GLY A 123 5.72 -6.67 1.06
C GLY A 123 5.67 -5.40 0.22
N THR A 124 6.12 -4.26 0.77
CA THR A 124 6.16 -2.99 0.02
C THR A 124 7.27 -2.96 -1.01
N MET A 125 8.41 -3.60 -0.72
CA MET A 125 9.46 -3.80 -1.72
C MET A 125 8.91 -4.51 -2.96
N PHE A 126 8.19 -5.62 -2.79
CA PHE A 126 7.58 -6.32 -3.92
C PHE A 126 6.50 -5.49 -4.61
N LEU A 127 5.66 -4.78 -3.87
CA LEU A 127 4.64 -3.90 -4.45
C LEU A 127 5.27 -2.86 -5.38
N VAL A 128 6.26 -2.11 -4.90
CA VAL A 128 6.90 -1.03 -5.65
C VAL A 128 7.76 -1.57 -6.79
N LEU A 129 8.45 -2.71 -6.58
CA LEU A 129 9.20 -3.39 -7.63
C LEU A 129 8.27 -3.76 -8.79
N MET A 130 7.12 -4.35 -8.50
CA MET A 130 6.15 -4.72 -9.53
C MET A 130 5.53 -3.50 -10.21
N ILE A 131 5.30 -2.40 -9.50
CA ILE A 131 4.88 -1.15 -10.15
C ILE A 131 5.91 -0.73 -11.20
N PHE A 132 7.21 -0.70 -10.86
CA PHE A 132 8.25 -0.33 -11.83
C PHE A 132 8.32 -1.29 -13.01
N VAL A 133 8.21 -2.60 -12.77
CA VAL A 133 8.21 -3.62 -13.83
C VAL A 133 7.01 -3.49 -14.76
N LEU A 134 5.82 -3.25 -14.20
CA LEU A 134 4.58 -3.16 -14.96
C LEU A 134 4.45 -1.88 -15.80
N ILE A 135 5.20 -0.83 -15.46
CA ILE A 135 5.21 0.44 -16.23
C ILE A 135 6.46 0.58 -17.12
N GLU A 136 7.38 -0.38 -17.12
CA GLU A 136 8.63 -0.29 -17.89
C GLU A 136 8.38 -0.44 -19.39
N GLU A 137 8.81 0.55 -20.16
CA GLU A 137 8.64 0.59 -21.62
C GLU A 137 9.44 -0.49 -22.37
N ARG A 138 10.52 -1.00 -21.76
CA ARG A 138 11.37 -2.05 -22.34
C ARG A 138 10.92 -3.46 -21.98
N ASN A 139 9.87 -3.58 -21.17
CA ASN A 139 9.27 -4.85 -20.82
C ASN A 139 8.18 -5.22 -21.83
N ASP A 140 8.50 -6.10 -22.75
CA ASP A 140 7.57 -6.56 -23.79
C ASP A 140 6.37 -7.34 -23.21
N LEU A 141 6.50 -7.84 -21.96
CA LEU A 141 5.43 -8.54 -21.25
C LEU A 141 4.62 -7.60 -20.35
N LYS A 142 4.89 -6.28 -20.37
CA LYS A 142 4.04 -5.36 -19.59
C LYS A 142 2.60 -5.42 -20.08
N PRO A 143 1.62 -5.36 -19.16
CA PRO A 143 0.23 -5.33 -19.58
C PRO A 143 -0.08 -4.06 -20.36
N HIS A 144 -1.06 -4.14 -21.28
CA HIS A 144 -1.62 -2.93 -21.85
C HIS A 144 -2.09 -2.00 -20.72
N ILE A 145 -2.03 -0.68 -20.94
CA ILE A 145 -2.31 0.31 -19.91
C ILE A 145 -3.69 0.13 -19.25
N THR A 146 -4.67 -0.35 -20.00
CA THR A 146 -6.01 -0.66 -19.48
C THR A 146 -6.04 -1.86 -18.54
N PHE A 147 -5.07 -2.77 -18.62
CA PHE A 147 -4.95 -3.96 -17.77
C PHE A 147 -4.03 -3.74 -16.56
N PHE A 148 -3.25 -2.67 -16.56
CA PHE A 148 -2.33 -2.34 -15.46
C PHE A 148 -3.01 -2.35 -14.07
N PRO A 149 -4.20 -1.76 -13.88
CA PRO A 149 -4.86 -1.78 -12.57
C PRO A 149 -5.19 -3.18 -12.09
N VAL A 150 -5.63 -4.07 -12.98
CA VAL A 150 -5.93 -5.48 -12.65
C VAL A 150 -4.65 -6.22 -12.28
N ALA A 151 -3.57 -6.07 -13.06
CA ALA A 151 -2.29 -6.68 -12.76
C ALA A 151 -1.76 -6.25 -11.40
N LEU A 152 -1.84 -4.95 -11.07
CA LEU A 152 -1.47 -4.43 -9.76
C LEU A 152 -2.36 -5.00 -8.65
N GLY A 153 -3.66 -5.12 -8.88
CA GLY A 153 -4.59 -5.76 -7.94
C GLY A 153 -4.19 -7.20 -7.63
N VAL A 154 -3.78 -7.99 -8.63
CA VAL A 154 -3.29 -9.37 -8.44
C VAL A 154 -2.01 -9.38 -7.59
N VAL A 155 -1.08 -8.47 -7.82
CA VAL A 155 0.12 -8.31 -6.98
C VAL A 155 -0.27 -8.07 -5.52
N VAL A 156 -1.23 -7.17 -5.27
CA VAL A 156 -1.72 -6.89 -3.92
C VAL A 156 -2.35 -8.13 -3.28
N ILE A 157 -3.18 -8.90 -4.01
CA ILE A 157 -3.76 -10.16 -3.51
C ILE A 157 -2.65 -11.11 -3.05
N ALA A 158 -1.61 -11.30 -3.87
CA ALA A 158 -0.50 -12.20 -3.55
C ALA A 158 0.23 -11.77 -2.28
N ILE A 159 0.59 -10.49 -2.16
CA ILE A 159 1.30 -9.96 -0.99
C ILE A 159 0.43 -10.11 0.27
N VAL A 160 -0.83 -9.69 0.22
CA VAL A 160 -1.75 -9.76 1.37
C VAL A 160 -1.97 -11.20 1.82
N SER A 161 -2.01 -12.15 0.88
CA SER A 161 -2.21 -13.57 1.21
C SER A 161 -1.05 -14.16 2.03
N ILE A 162 0.15 -13.62 1.89
CA ILE A 162 1.35 -14.10 2.59
C ILE A 162 1.57 -13.32 3.90
N THR A 163 1.42 -12.00 3.87
CA THR A 163 1.87 -11.13 4.96
C THR A 163 0.78 -10.78 5.98
N ALA A 164 -0.50 -11.02 5.67
CA ALA A 164 -1.60 -10.64 6.54
C ALA A 164 -1.57 -11.24 7.96
N PRO A 165 -1.15 -12.49 8.20
CA PRO A 165 -1.02 -13.02 9.56
C PRO A 165 0.02 -12.29 10.40
N LEU A 166 1.10 -11.81 9.78
CA LEU A 166 2.25 -11.22 10.46
C LEU A 166 2.00 -9.76 10.87
N SER A 167 1.51 -8.93 9.94
CA SER A 167 1.42 -7.47 10.11
C SER A 167 0.09 -6.86 9.64
N MET A 168 -0.89 -7.69 9.29
CA MET A 168 -2.14 -7.26 8.63
C MET A 168 -1.92 -6.58 7.28
N THR A 169 -0.71 -6.62 6.75
CA THR A 169 -0.35 -6.08 5.44
C THR A 169 -0.77 -4.62 5.26
N SER A 170 -0.11 -3.72 5.97
CA SER A 170 -0.37 -2.29 5.80
C SER A 170 0.13 -1.79 4.45
N LEU A 171 1.41 -2.00 4.16
CA LEU A 171 2.16 -1.54 2.97
C LEU A 171 2.05 -0.03 2.71
N ASN A 172 1.37 0.71 3.59
CA ASN A 172 0.89 2.05 3.30
C ASN A 172 0.64 2.84 4.59
N GLY A 173 1.52 3.80 4.87
CA GLY A 173 1.40 4.62 6.09
C GLY A 173 0.10 5.43 6.16
N ALA A 174 -0.45 5.90 5.04
CA ALA A 174 -1.72 6.64 5.06
C ALA A 174 -2.91 5.71 5.35
N ARG A 175 -2.88 4.49 4.80
CA ARG A 175 -3.90 3.45 5.05
C ARG A 175 -3.95 3.05 6.52
N ASP A 176 -2.83 3.16 7.24
CA ASP A 176 -2.79 2.87 8.66
C ASP A 176 -3.03 4.12 9.53
N LEU A 177 -2.23 5.18 9.36
CA LEU A 177 -2.25 6.36 10.24
C LEU A 177 -3.58 7.12 10.21
N GLY A 178 -4.18 7.31 9.04
CA GLY A 178 -5.46 8.03 8.92
C GLY A 178 -6.58 7.36 9.72
N PRO A 179 -6.91 6.09 9.46
CA PRO A 179 -7.89 5.33 10.21
C PRO A 179 -7.50 5.10 11.68
N ARG A 180 -6.21 4.91 11.98
CA ARG A 180 -5.69 4.75 13.35
C ARG A 180 -5.97 6.00 14.18
N PHE A 181 -5.83 7.19 13.60
CA PHE A 181 -6.18 8.43 14.27
C PHE A 181 -7.68 8.51 14.58
N LEU A 182 -8.53 8.06 13.66
CA LEU A 182 -9.97 7.94 13.95
C LEU A 182 -10.23 6.94 15.08
N ALA A 183 -9.57 5.79 15.09
CA ALA A 183 -9.71 4.81 16.17
C ALA A 183 -9.35 5.42 17.53
N TYR A 184 -8.27 6.21 17.58
CA TYR A 184 -7.89 6.94 18.79
C TYR A 184 -9.05 7.83 19.30
N LEU A 185 -9.64 8.62 18.40
CA LEU A 185 -10.77 9.51 18.74
C LEU A 185 -12.04 8.76 19.15
N LEU A 186 -12.24 7.55 18.66
CA LEU A 186 -13.40 6.71 18.94
C LEU A 186 -13.24 5.83 20.20
N GLY A 187 -12.16 6.04 20.97
CA GLY A 187 -11.97 5.43 22.28
C GLY A 187 -11.01 4.24 22.36
N TRP A 188 -10.35 3.84 21.26
CA TRP A 188 -9.29 2.84 21.34
C TRP A 188 -7.99 3.36 21.98
N GLY A 189 -7.84 4.68 22.15
CA GLY A 189 -6.83 5.33 22.95
C GLY A 189 -5.42 4.76 22.76
N GLN A 190 -4.82 4.28 23.85
CA GLN A 190 -3.47 3.71 23.82
C GLN A 190 -3.34 2.45 22.93
N MET A 191 -4.42 1.74 22.62
CA MET A 191 -4.40 0.61 21.70
C MET A 191 -4.32 1.09 20.25
N ALA A 192 -4.71 2.33 19.95
CA ALA A 192 -4.45 2.97 18.66
C ALA A 192 -3.04 3.60 18.64
N PHE A 193 -2.72 4.45 19.62
CA PHE A 193 -1.43 5.12 19.78
C PHE A 193 -0.94 5.02 21.22
N PRO A 194 0.26 4.47 21.47
CA PRO A 194 1.27 4.00 20.50
C PRO A 194 1.03 2.58 19.96
N GLY A 195 -0.08 1.94 20.27
CA GLY A 195 -0.34 0.52 20.05
C GLY A 195 0.12 -0.35 21.23
N PRO A 196 -0.38 -1.60 21.35
CA PRO A 196 -0.11 -2.46 22.50
C PRO A 196 1.38 -2.79 22.70
N ARG A 197 2.20 -2.66 21.68
CA ARG A 197 3.65 -2.91 21.70
C ARG A 197 4.47 -1.72 21.22
N GLY A 198 3.86 -0.55 21.05
CA GLY A 198 4.52 0.64 20.50
C GLY A 198 4.79 0.55 18.99
N GLU A 199 4.07 -0.29 18.27
CA GLU A 199 4.33 -0.65 16.87
C GLU A 199 3.74 0.31 15.83
N PHE A 200 3.01 1.35 16.20
CA PHE A 200 2.28 2.25 15.28
C PHE A 200 3.13 2.86 14.14
N TRP A 201 4.43 2.97 14.34
CA TRP A 201 5.36 3.53 13.37
C TRP A 201 5.78 2.53 12.28
N ILE A 202 5.74 1.23 12.59
CA ILE A 202 6.19 0.16 11.68
C ILE A 202 5.41 0.19 10.35
N PRO A 203 4.06 0.27 10.34
CA PRO A 203 3.25 0.34 9.12
C PRO A 203 3.53 1.56 8.23
N THR A 204 4.32 2.50 8.70
CA THR A 204 4.73 3.69 7.94
C THR A 204 6.19 3.63 7.51
N VAL A 205 7.09 3.38 8.45
CA VAL A 205 8.55 3.44 8.20
C VAL A 205 9.01 2.25 7.37
N ALA A 206 8.61 1.03 7.73
CA ALA A 206 9.04 -0.17 7.01
C ALA A 206 8.60 -0.16 5.53
N PRO A 207 7.34 0.20 5.18
CA PRO A 207 6.93 0.38 3.80
C PRO A 207 7.74 1.43 3.02
N ILE A 208 8.04 2.59 3.63
CA ILE A 208 8.84 3.63 2.96
C ILE A 208 10.22 3.08 2.60
N LEU A 209 10.89 2.44 3.55
CA LEU A 209 12.21 1.84 3.32
C LEU A 209 12.16 0.73 2.29
N GLY A 210 11.13 -0.14 2.33
CA GLY A 210 10.90 -1.19 1.35
C GLY A 210 10.70 -0.64 -0.06
N GLY A 211 9.91 0.42 -0.20
CA GLY A 211 9.67 1.08 -1.47
C GLY A 211 10.93 1.74 -2.06
N ILE A 212 11.73 2.40 -1.24
CA ILE A 212 13.02 2.98 -1.67
C ILE A 212 13.98 1.86 -2.11
N PHE A 213 14.06 0.78 -1.33
CA PHE A 213 14.91 -0.35 -1.66
C PHE A 213 14.45 -1.08 -2.94
N ALA A 214 13.16 -1.18 -3.18
CA ALA A 214 12.60 -1.70 -4.43
C ALA A 214 13.12 -0.93 -5.65
N GLY A 215 13.15 0.39 -5.56
CA GLY A 215 13.69 1.22 -6.63
C GLY A 215 15.20 1.01 -6.84
N PHE A 216 15.96 0.73 -5.77
CA PHE A 216 17.37 0.33 -5.91
C PHE A 216 17.48 -1.00 -6.66
N VAL A 217 16.77 -2.05 -6.21
CA VAL A 217 16.76 -3.36 -6.88
C VAL A 217 16.35 -3.21 -8.35
N TYR A 218 15.27 -2.45 -8.60
CA TYR A 218 14.81 -2.23 -9.96
C TYR A 218 15.87 -1.54 -10.82
N ASN A 219 16.37 -0.37 -10.44
CA ASN A 219 17.24 0.45 -11.29
C ASN A 219 18.66 -0.11 -11.43
N LYS A 220 19.18 -0.84 -10.41
CA LYS A 220 20.57 -1.33 -10.40
C LYS A 220 20.71 -2.79 -10.81
N ILE A 221 19.65 -3.59 -10.65
CA ILE A 221 19.70 -5.03 -10.92
C ILE A 221 18.79 -5.39 -12.09
N VAL A 222 17.50 -5.04 -12.03
CA VAL A 222 16.51 -5.50 -13.01
C VAL A 222 16.61 -4.72 -14.33
N LEU A 223 16.62 -3.39 -14.24
CA LEU A 223 16.58 -2.50 -15.41
C LEU A 223 17.75 -2.68 -16.39
N PRO A 224 18.99 -2.93 -15.95
CA PRO A 224 20.12 -3.20 -16.87
C PRO A 224 19.97 -4.49 -17.68
N LEU A 225 19.14 -5.45 -17.21
CA LEU A 225 18.90 -6.73 -17.88
C LEU A 225 17.88 -6.64 -19.01
N TYR A 226 17.06 -5.58 -19.06
CA TYR A 226 16.12 -5.38 -20.16
C TYR A 226 16.88 -5.05 -21.46
N PRO A 227 16.38 -5.52 -22.62
CA PRO A 227 16.92 -5.15 -23.92
C PRO A 227 17.00 -3.63 -24.07
N LYS A 228 18.07 -3.13 -24.68
CA LYS A 228 18.11 -1.72 -25.09
C LYS A 228 17.09 -1.56 -26.23
N LYS A 229 16.19 -0.58 -26.14
CA LYS A 229 15.37 -0.22 -27.31
C LYS A 229 16.32 0.07 -28.47
N SER A 230 16.26 -0.72 -29.55
CA SER A 230 16.88 -0.34 -30.81
C SER A 230 16.31 1.02 -31.20
N ALA A 231 17.20 1.98 -31.53
CA ALA A 231 16.75 3.22 -32.16
C ALA A 231 15.92 2.79 -33.38
N GLU A 232 14.64 3.16 -33.44
CA GLU A 232 13.87 2.97 -34.66
C GLU A 232 14.66 3.66 -35.78
N PRO A 233 14.93 2.97 -36.90
CA PRO A 233 15.54 3.64 -38.03
C PRO A 233 14.59 4.82 -38.38
N ILE A 234 15.12 6.03 -38.41
CA ILE A 234 14.43 7.20 -38.94
C ILE A 234 14.07 6.81 -40.36
N VAL A 235 12.86 6.32 -40.58
CA VAL A 235 12.32 6.17 -41.93
C VAL A 235 12.25 7.59 -42.46
N ALA A 236 13.20 7.90 -43.34
CA ALA A 236 13.22 9.16 -44.07
C ALA A 236 11.83 9.32 -44.69
N ALA A 237 11.16 10.40 -44.35
CA ALA A 237 9.84 10.71 -44.92
C ALA A 237 10.00 10.66 -46.45
N GLU A 238 9.46 9.61 -47.06
CA GLU A 238 9.35 9.52 -48.51
C GLU A 238 8.67 10.78 -48.98
N SER A 239 9.42 11.60 -49.71
CA SER A 239 8.90 12.78 -50.38
C SER A 239 7.76 12.35 -51.29
N LYS A 240 6.53 12.79 -50.96
CA LYS A 240 5.39 12.61 -51.87
C LYS A 240 5.77 13.15 -53.24
N PRO A 241 5.63 12.36 -54.32
CA PRO A 241 5.85 12.88 -55.65
C PRO A 241 4.87 14.02 -55.89
N SER A 242 5.39 15.16 -56.31
CA SER A 242 4.59 16.29 -56.76
C SER A 242 3.80 15.87 -58.00
N VAL A 243 2.48 15.76 -57.83
CA VAL A 243 1.57 15.63 -58.96
C VAL A 243 1.51 17.02 -59.62
N SER A 244 2.24 17.16 -60.74
CA SER A 244 2.06 18.26 -61.68
C SER A 244 0.77 18.07 -62.49
N ALA A 245 0.03 19.13 -62.61
CA ALA A 245 -1.26 19.26 -63.29
C ALA A 245 -1.25 18.82 -64.76
#